data_87d06755b5622bc96f7c98ffdd40a3c5
#
_entry.id   87d06755b5622bc96f7c98ffdd40a3c5
#
_cell.length_a   1.000
_cell.length_b   1.000
_cell.length_c   1.000
_cell.angle_alpha   90.00
_cell.angle_beta   90.00
_cell.angle_gamma   90.00
#
_symmetry.space_group_name_H-M   'P 1'
#
loop_
_entity.id
_entity.type
_entity.pdbx_description
1 polymer ?
#
loop_
_entity_poly.entity_id
_entity_poly.type
_entity_poly.pdbx_seq_one_letter_code
_entity_poly.pdbx_strand_id
1 'polypeptide(L)'
;MSEMFTEKARNAMVLAAQEAISFRHQAVGTEHLLLGLVIEQEGIAGILLRERGLTVEIVRQEIEALTGYGSNRKEIDPYLMPYSPRAKKVVVAATEEAKRLKIPQVGTEHLLLGLLQEEVLATKIMRDNHIELEELMKTIYEKIGIQPSKARSTKGQVSGNHAKDKTPTLDSLSRDLTALARQGKLDPVIGRNEEVRRMIQVISRRTKNNPVLVGEPGVGKTAIVEGLAQRMVNGEVPE
;
A
#
# COMPACT_ATOMS: atom_id res chain seq x y z
N MET A 1 20.09 13.08 -6.35
CA MET A 1 18.65 12.82 -6.48
C MET A 1 18.06 13.12 -7.87
N SER A 2 18.77 13.84 -8.73
CA SER A 2 18.22 14.29 -10.04
C SER A 2 18.00 13.19 -11.09
N GLU A 3 18.71 12.08 -11.03
CA GLU A 3 18.61 11.01 -12.03
C GLU A 3 17.53 9.95 -11.75
N MET A 4 17.05 9.86 -10.51
CA MET A 4 16.09 8.85 -10.09
C MET A 4 14.65 9.15 -10.53
N PHE A 5 14.28 10.42 -10.65
CA PHE A 5 12.94 10.88 -10.99
C PHE A 5 12.91 11.51 -12.37
N THR A 6 11.81 11.32 -13.12
CA THR A 6 11.56 12.07 -14.35
C THR A 6 11.42 13.55 -14.05
N GLU A 7 11.59 14.40 -15.07
CA GLU A 7 11.40 15.85 -14.93
C GLU A 7 9.99 16.19 -14.42
N LYS A 8 8.96 15.53 -14.98
CA LYS A 8 7.56 15.70 -14.59
C LYS A 8 7.30 15.27 -13.14
N ALA A 9 7.89 14.17 -12.68
CA ALA A 9 7.77 13.74 -11.29
C ALA A 9 8.45 14.72 -10.33
N ARG A 10 9.63 15.25 -10.69
CA ARG A 10 10.28 16.30 -9.88
C ARG A 10 9.44 17.57 -9.82
N ASN A 11 8.89 17.98 -10.96
CA ASN A 11 8.01 19.15 -11.03
C ASN A 11 6.79 18.98 -10.13
N ALA A 12 6.10 17.83 -10.20
CA ALA A 12 4.98 17.52 -9.32
C ALA A 12 5.36 17.58 -7.83
N MET A 13 6.55 17.08 -7.46
CA MET A 13 7.06 17.12 -6.09
C MET A 13 7.36 18.55 -5.62
N VAL A 14 7.90 19.41 -6.48
CA VAL A 14 8.14 20.83 -6.18
C VAL A 14 6.80 21.57 -6.03
N LEU A 15 5.85 21.34 -6.92
CA LEU A 15 4.49 21.89 -6.83
C LEU A 15 3.81 21.46 -5.53
N ALA A 16 3.95 20.20 -5.12
CA ALA A 16 3.45 19.72 -3.84
C ALA A 16 4.05 20.47 -2.65
N ALA A 17 5.35 20.80 -2.70
CA ALA A 17 6.00 21.57 -1.67
C ALA A 17 5.52 23.04 -1.64
N GLN A 18 5.32 23.67 -2.80
CA GLN A 18 4.77 25.01 -2.93
C GLN A 18 3.34 25.08 -2.35
N GLU A 19 2.50 24.08 -2.63
CA GLU A 19 1.16 24.02 -2.07
C GLU A 19 1.18 23.80 -0.54
N ALA A 20 2.08 22.96 -0.02
CA ALA A 20 2.24 22.81 1.43
C ALA A 20 2.65 24.13 2.12
N ILE A 21 3.51 24.92 1.48
CA ILE A 21 3.89 26.25 1.95
C ILE A 21 2.67 27.21 1.88
N SER A 22 1.91 27.20 0.79
CA SER A 22 0.71 28.00 0.60
C SER A 22 -0.34 27.72 1.68
N PHE A 23 -0.53 26.46 2.04
CA PHE A 23 -1.38 26.03 3.15
C PHE A 23 -0.74 26.28 4.54
N ARG A 24 0.49 26.81 4.61
CA ARG A 24 1.24 27.03 5.86
C ARG A 24 1.45 25.77 6.69
N HIS A 25 1.55 24.62 6.03
CA HIS A 25 1.85 23.36 6.68
C HIS A 25 3.36 23.24 6.97
N GLN A 26 3.74 22.36 7.91
CA GLN A 26 5.13 22.18 8.31
C GLN A 26 5.89 21.16 7.46
N ALA A 27 5.17 20.37 6.68
CA ALA A 27 5.73 19.31 5.85
C ALA A 27 4.81 19.01 4.66
N VAL A 28 5.41 18.49 3.59
CA VAL A 28 4.65 17.95 2.45
C VAL A 28 3.93 16.67 2.89
N GLY A 29 2.60 16.71 2.91
CA GLY A 29 1.75 15.56 3.17
C GLY A 29 1.38 14.81 1.89
N THR A 30 0.63 13.72 2.03
CA THR A 30 0.14 12.91 0.89
C THR A 30 -0.89 13.67 0.06
N GLU A 31 -1.69 14.51 0.69
CA GLU A 31 -2.64 15.43 0.07
C GLU A 31 -1.94 16.47 -0.82
N HIS A 32 -0.79 16.98 -0.39
CA HIS A 32 0.01 17.90 -1.21
C HIS A 32 0.66 17.17 -2.39
N LEU A 33 1.11 15.92 -2.21
CA LEU A 33 1.60 15.10 -3.31
C LEU A 33 0.50 14.89 -4.36
N LEU A 34 -0.73 14.58 -3.92
CA LEU A 34 -1.87 14.45 -4.82
C LEU A 34 -2.11 15.76 -5.58
N LEU A 35 -2.13 16.89 -4.88
CA LEU A 35 -2.34 18.21 -5.48
C LEU A 35 -1.23 18.54 -6.50
N GLY A 36 0.03 18.29 -6.15
CA GLY A 36 1.15 18.47 -7.07
C GLY A 36 1.04 17.64 -8.34
N LEU A 37 0.55 16.39 -8.24
CA LEU A 37 0.28 15.53 -9.40
C LEU A 37 -0.86 16.06 -10.27
N VAL A 38 -1.90 16.67 -9.67
CA VAL A 38 -3.02 17.26 -10.42
C VAL A 38 -2.60 18.55 -11.11
N ILE A 39 -1.75 19.37 -10.48
CA ILE A 39 -1.23 20.63 -11.06
C ILE A 39 -0.25 20.34 -12.21
N GLU A 40 0.56 19.29 -12.10
CA GLU A 40 1.45 18.87 -13.17
C GLU A 40 0.61 18.32 -14.33
N GLN A 41 0.63 19.04 -15.46
CA GLN A 41 -0.35 18.85 -16.53
C GLN A 41 0.02 17.76 -17.53
N GLU A 42 1.28 17.43 -17.65
CA GLU A 42 1.80 16.61 -18.75
C GLU A 42 2.09 15.17 -18.32
N GLY A 43 2.14 14.89 -17.02
CA GLY A 43 2.38 13.57 -16.47
C GLY A 43 1.15 12.67 -16.54
N ILE A 44 1.39 11.38 -16.65
CA ILE A 44 0.32 10.36 -16.72
C ILE A 44 -0.64 10.49 -15.52
N ALA A 45 -0.11 10.72 -14.31
CA ALA A 45 -0.94 10.85 -13.12
C ALA A 45 -1.91 12.03 -13.21
N GLY A 46 -1.40 13.23 -13.55
CA GLY A 46 -2.22 14.43 -13.66
C GLY A 46 -3.30 14.31 -14.73
N ILE A 47 -2.96 13.72 -15.89
CA ILE A 47 -3.93 13.44 -16.96
C ILE A 47 -5.05 12.52 -16.43
N LEU A 48 -4.72 11.38 -15.84
CA LEU A 48 -5.70 10.39 -15.37
C LEU A 48 -6.59 10.90 -14.24
N LEU A 49 -6.04 11.73 -13.35
CA LEU A 49 -6.81 12.32 -12.24
C LEU A 49 -7.81 13.35 -12.78
N ARG A 50 -7.39 14.22 -13.70
CA ARG A 50 -8.27 15.21 -14.33
C ARG A 50 -9.35 14.57 -15.23
N GLU A 51 -9.00 13.53 -15.98
CA GLU A 51 -9.99 12.75 -16.77
C GLU A 51 -11.11 12.17 -15.88
N ARG A 52 -10.82 11.97 -14.58
CA ARG A 52 -11.81 11.52 -13.57
C ARG A 52 -12.45 12.67 -12.80
N GLY A 53 -12.29 13.90 -13.25
CA GLY A 53 -12.92 15.08 -12.68
C GLY A 53 -12.21 15.66 -11.46
N LEU A 54 -11.02 15.15 -11.07
CA LEU A 54 -10.28 15.70 -9.93
C LEU A 54 -9.49 16.93 -10.39
N THR A 55 -10.02 18.12 -10.11
CA THR A 55 -9.37 19.40 -10.44
C THR A 55 -8.55 19.95 -9.29
N VAL A 56 -7.71 20.92 -9.59
CA VAL A 56 -6.88 21.62 -8.59
C VAL A 56 -7.76 22.28 -7.52
N GLU A 57 -8.87 22.90 -7.94
CA GLU A 57 -9.81 23.59 -7.06
C GLU A 57 -10.47 22.63 -6.08
N ILE A 58 -10.91 21.47 -6.58
CA ILE A 58 -11.52 20.43 -5.75
C ILE A 58 -10.52 19.95 -4.70
N VAL A 59 -9.29 19.60 -5.11
CA VAL A 59 -8.30 19.09 -4.16
C VAL A 59 -7.91 20.14 -3.12
N ARG A 60 -7.79 21.42 -3.50
CA ARG A 60 -7.54 22.50 -2.54
C ARG A 60 -8.66 22.67 -1.53
N GLN A 61 -9.93 22.63 -1.99
CA GLN A 61 -11.08 22.70 -1.10
C GLN A 61 -11.12 21.52 -0.12
N GLU A 62 -10.84 20.31 -0.59
CA GLU A 62 -10.76 19.12 0.27
C GLU A 62 -9.63 19.22 1.30
N ILE A 63 -8.43 19.71 0.90
CA ILE A 63 -7.32 19.95 1.83
C ILE A 63 -7.72 20.98 2.89
N GLU A 64 -8.31 22.09 2.47
CA GLU A 64 -8.78 23.13 3.39
C GLU A 64 -9.82 22.60 4.37
N ALA A 65 -10.79 21.82 3.89
CA ALA A 65 -11.84 21.23 4.72
C ALA A 65 -11.30 20.19 5.72
N LEU A 66 -10.32 19.37 5.31
CA LEU A 66 -9.82 18.26 6.11
C LEU A 66 -8.67 18.64 7.06
N THR A 67 -7.81 19.56 6.66
CA THR A 67 -6.60 19.93 7.42
C THR A 67 -6.55 21.41 7.83
N GLY A 68 -7.28 22.28 7.13
CA GLY A 68 -7.23 23.71 7.31
C GLY A 68 -5.89 24.33 6.94
N TYR A 69 -5.70 25.58 7.32
CA TYR A 69 -4.41 26.26 7.19
C TYR A 69 -3.55 26.06 8.43
N GLY A 70 -2.28 25.74 8.22
CA GLY A 70 -1.30 25.62 9.29
C GLY A 70 -0.85 26.98 9.85
N SER A 71 0.04 26.94 10.83
CA SER A 71 0.61 28.10 11.50
C SER A 71 2.01 28.49 11.00
N ASN A 72 2.57 27.73 10.07
CA ASN A 72 3.93 27.97 9.57
C ASN A 72 3.95 29.26 8.71
N ARG A 73 4.70 30.27 9.17
CA ARG A 73 4.89 31.54 8.47
C ARG A 73 6.32 31.76 7.99
N LYS A 74 7.15 30.71 8.07
CA LYS A 74 8.54 30.81 7.61
C LYS A 74 8.59 30.75 6.09
N GLU A 75 9.36 31.63 5.49
CA GLU A 75 9.76 31.46 4.09
C GLU A 75 10.69 30.25 4.01
N ILE A 76 10.24 29.20 3.35
CA ILE A 76 10.98 27.96 3.16
C ILE A 76 11.13 27.75 1.65
N ASP A 77 12.35 27.46 1.22
CA ASP A 77 12.58 27.00 -0.15
C ASP A 77 11.81 25.70 -0.38
N PRO A 78 10.96 25.58 -1.42
CA PRO A 78 10.23 24.37 -1.75
C PRO A 78 11.12 23.12 -1.84
N TYR A 79 12.37 23.28 -2.26
CA TYR A 79 13.35 22.17 -2.34
C TYR A 79 13.82 21.68 -0.96
N LEU A 80 13.69 22.49 0.06
CA LEU A 80 14.08 22.18 1.45
C LEU A 80 12.89 21.79 2.33
N MET A 81 11.68 21.83 1.78
CA MET A 81 10.48 21.47 2.53
C MET A 81 10.50 19.98 2.94
N PRO A 82 10.40 19.65 4.23
CA PRO A 82 10.43 18.26 4.67
C PRO A 82 9.16 17.52 4.25
N TYR A 83 9.28 16.22 4.03
CA TYR A 83 8.15 15.34 3.79
C TYR A 83 7.65 14.72 5.11
N SER A 84 6.35 14.61 5.26
CA SER A 84 5.73 13.87 6.35
C SER A 84 6.14 12.38 6.32
N PRO A 85 6.09 11.66 7.44
CA PRO A 85 6.43 10.23 7.45
C PRO A 85 5.61 9.39 6.44
N ARG A 86 4.33 9.71 6.27
CA ARG A 86 3.46 9.04 5.29
C ARG A 86 3.83 9.40 3.85
N ALA A 87 4.13 10.66 3.57
CA ALA A 87 4.58 11.06 2.24
C ALA A 87 5.93 10.46 1.87
N LYS A 88 6.86 10.32 2.82
CA LYS A 88 8.12 9.58 2.61
C LYS A 88 7.88 8.12 2.23
N LYS A 89 6.95 7.43 2.89
CA LYS A 89 6.59 6.05 2.53
C LYS A 89 6.06 5.96 1.11
N VAL A 90 5.20 6.89 0.70
CA VAL A 90 4.69 6.97 -0.68
C VAL A 90 5.82 7.10 -1.69
N VAL A 91 6.80 7.97 -1.44
CA VAL A 91 7.95 8.15 -2.34
C VAL A 91 8.83 6.88 -2.41
N VAL A 92 9.00 6.19 -1.27
CA VAL A 92 9.70 4.90 -1.24
C VAL A 92 8.91 3.85 -2.04
N ALA A 93 7.60 3.71 -1.81
CA ALA A 93 6.75 2.78 -2.55
C ALA A 93 6.77 3.05 -4.06
N ALA A 94 6.74 4.33 -4.48
CA ALA A 94 6.88 4.71 -5.89
C ALA A 94 8.22 4.27 -6.49
N THR A 95 9.29 4.37 -5.71
CA THR A 95 10.63 3.94 -6.14
C THR A 95 10.73 2.41 -6.26
N GLU A 96 10.15 1.70 -5.31
CA GLU A 96 10.10 0.23 -5.34
C GLU A 96 9.25 -0.26 -6.52
N GLU A 97 8.14 0.42 -6.80
CA GLU A 97 7.28 0.09 -7.92
C GLU A 97 7.99 0.29 -9.27
N ALA A 98 8.69 1.40 -9.48
CA ALA A 98 9.49 1.63 -10.67
C ALA A 98 10.55 0.52 -10.86
N LYS A 99 11.24 0.13 -9.77
CA LYS A 99 12.20 -0.99 -9.79
C LYS A 99 11.53 -2.32 -10.14
N ARG A 100 10.37 -2.62 -9.54
CA ARG A 100 9.58 -3.83 -9.82
C ARG A 100 9.21 -3.92 -11.30
N LEU A 101 8.84 -2.79 -11.87
CA LEU A 101 8.46 -2.66 -13.28
C LEU A 101 9.67 -2.56 -14.21
N LYS A 102 10.90 -2.55 -13.67
CA LYS A 102 12.16 -2.38 -14.42
C LYS A 102 12.20 -1.08 -15.22
N ILE A 103 11.54 -0.04 -14.72
CA ILE A 103 11.55 1.30 -15.30
C ILE A 103 12.69 2.09 -14.64
N PRO A 104 13.60 2.69 -15.39
CA PRO A 104 14.82 3.29 -14.84
C PRO A 104 14.57 4.54 -14.01
N GLN A 105 13.47 5.25 -14.24
CA GLN A 105 13.13 6.49 -13.54
C GLN A 105 11.72 6.43 -12.95
N VAL A 106 11.55 7.05 -11.80
CA VAL A 106 10.27 7.21 -11.14
C VAL A 106 9.50 8.35 -11.82
N GLY A 107 8.40 8.03 -12.50
CA GLY A 107 7.49 8.99 -13.12
C GLY A 107 6.32 9.39 -12.19
N THR A 108 5.46 10.28 -12.68
CA THR A 108 4.25 10.71 -11.95
C THR A 108 3.29 9.53 -11.70
N GLU A 109 3.22 8.59 -12.63
CA GLU A 109 2.46 7.34 -12.51
C GLU A 109 2.91 6.49 -11.33
N HIS A 110 4.20 6.40 -11.07
CA HIS A 110 4.74 5.66 -9.93
C HIS A 110 4.43 6.37 -8.61
N LEU A 111 4.49 7.71 -8.56
CA LEU A 111 4.07 8.48 -7.39
C LEU A 111 2.58 8.26 -7.10
N LEU A 112 1.74 8.24 -8.13
CA LEU A 112 0.32 7.94 -7.97
C LEU A 112 0.09 6.51 -7.50
N LEU A 113 0.79 5.52 -8.06
CA LEU A 113 0.75 4.13 -7.58
C LEU A 113 1.18 4.02 -6.11
N GLY A 114 2.21 4.75 -5.69
CA GLY A 114 2.63 4.81 -4.29
C GLY A 114 1.56 5.39 -3.36
N LEU A 115 0.81 6.42 -3.82
CA LEU A 115 -0.33 6.96 -3.07
C LEU A 115 -1.46 5.92 -2.93
N LEU A 116 -1.73 5.15 -3.98
CA LEU A 116 -2.82 4.17 -4.02
C LEU A 116 -2.55 2.92 -3.16
N GLN A 117 -1.31 2.66 -2.77
CA GLN A 117 -0.93 1.52 -1.92
C GLN A 117 -1.20 1.74 -0.44
N GLU A 118 -1.45 2.97 -0.02
CA GLU A 118 -1.57 3.35 1.40
C GLU A 118 -2.93 3.97 1.68
N GLU A 119 -3.49 3.68 2.86
CA GLU A 119 -4.66 4.40 3.37
C GLU A 119 -4.22 5.76 3.93
N VAL A 120 -4.27 6.78 3.09
CA VAL A 120 -3.78 8.12 3.38
C VAL A 120 -4.81 9.19 3.01
N LEU A 121 -4.53 10.45 3.38
CA LEU A 121 -5.45 11.56 3.09
C LEU A 121 -5.71 11.73 1.59
N ALA A 122 -4.70 11.50 0.76
CA ALA A 122 -4.85 11.53 -0.69
C ALA A 122 -5.87 10.50 -1.21
N THR A 123 -5.83 9.26 -0.72
CA THR A 123 -6.79 8.22 -1.12
C THR A 123 -8.19 8.51 -0.61
N LYS A 124 -8.32 9.12 0.58
CA LYS A 124 -9.60 9.61 1.08
C LYS A 124 -10.18 10.67 0.16
N ILE A 125 -9.41 11.69 -0.21
CA ILE A 125 -9.85 12.76 -1.13
C ILE A 125 -10.31 12.15 -2.48
N MET A 126 -9.57 11.20 -3.02
CA MET A 126 -9.96 10.53 -4.27
C MET A 126 -11.28 9.78 -4.14
N ARG A 127 -11.50 9.04 -3.05
CA ARG A 127 -12.77 8.31 -2.81
C ARG A 127 -13.96 9.25 -2.58
N ASP A 128 -13.76 10.30 -1.80
CA ASP A 128 -14.81 11.29 -1.51
C ASP A 128 -15.26 11.99 -2.82
N ASN A 129 -14.38 12.04 -3.83
CA ASN A 129 -14.68 12.51 -5.18
C ASN A 129 -15.01 11.37 -6.18
N HIS A 130 -15.50 10.23 -5.69
CA HIS A 130 -16.01 9.11 -6.49
C HIS A 130 -14.99 8.46 -7.43
N ILE A 131 -13.70 8.54 -7.12
CA ILE A 131 -12.66 7.86 -7.90
C ILE A 131 -12.48 6.44 -7.38
N GLU A 132 -12.75 5.45 -8.23
CA GLU A 132 -12.51 4.05 -7.97
C GLU A 132 -11.00 3.75 -8.06
N LEU A 133 -10.36 3.53 -6.90
CA LEU A 133 -8.90 3.41 -6.81
C LEU A 133 -8.34 2.18 -7.54
N GLU A 134 -9.08 1.06 -7.52
CA GLU A 134 -8.67 -0.17 -8.23
C GLU A 134 -8.72 0.02 -9.75
N GLU A 135 -9.73 0.71 -10.26
CA GLU A 135 -9.84 1.02 -11.67
C GLU A 135 -8.76 2.00 -12.13
N LEU A 136 -8.49 3.02 -11.30
CA LEU A 136 -7.41 3.97 -11.56
C LEU A 136 -6.05 3.25 -11.62
N MET A 137 -5.78 2.37 -10.68
CA MET A 137 -4.55 1.56 -10.65
C MET A 137 -4.41 0.71 -11.92
N LYS A 138 -5.49 0.03 -12.34
CA LYS A 138 -5.51 -0.76 -13.57
C LYS A 138 -5.22 0.11 -14.80
N THR A 139 -5.85 1.28 -14.89
CA THR A 139 -5.62 2.23 -15.99
C THR A 139 -4.18 2.72 -16.04
N ILE A 140 -3.54 2.95 -14.88
CA ILE A 140 -2.13 3.34 -14.81
C ILE A 140 -1.26 2.24 -15.42
N TYR A 141 -1.45 0.97 -15.02
CA TYR A 141 -0.67 -0.14 -15.58
C TYR A 141 -0.87 -0.31 -17.08
N GLU A 142 -2.09 -0.14 -17.59
CA GLU A 142 -2.38 -0.17 -19.02
C GLU A 142 -1.65 0.96 -19.78
N LYS A 143 -1.61 2.17 -19.22
CA LYS A 143 -0.90 3.32 -19.82
C LYS A 143 0.62 3.14 -19.84
N ILE A 144 1.19 2.45 -18.86
CA ILE A 144 2.62 2.12 -18.82
C ILE A 144 2.97 0.97 -19.79
N GLY A 145 1.95 0.35 -20.44
CA GLY A 145 2.15 -0.79 -21.35
C GLY A 145 2.38 -2.13 -20.62
N ILE A 146 2.10 -2.16 -19.33
CA ILE A 146 2.17 -3.38 -18.53
C ILE A 146 0.75 -3.90 -18.43
N GLN A 147 0.46 -4.96 -19.17
CA GLN A 147 -0.77 -5.68 -18.91
C GLN A 147 -0.70 -6.16 -17.45
N PRO A 148 -1.71 -5.83 -16.60
CA PRO A 148 -1.81 -6.47 -15.30
C PRO A 148 -1.78 -7.96 -15.61
N SER A 149 -0.68 -8.62 -15.22
CA SER A 149 -0.54 -10.04 -15.42
C SER A 149 -1.82 -10.63 -14.84
N LYS A 150 -2.66 -11.20 -15.72
CA LYS A 150 -3.73 -12.09 -15.28
C LYS A 150 -3.04 -13.01 -14.31
N ALA A 151 -3.29 -12.83 -13.02
CA ALA A 151 -2.93 -13.84 -12.05
C ALA A 151 -3.40 -15.13 -12.69
N ARG A 152 -2.46 -16.01 -12.98
CA ARG A 152 -2.71 -17.29 -13.63
C ARG A 152 -3.87 -17.94 -12.90
N SER A 153 -5.06 -17.77 -13.44
CA SER A 153 -6.18 -18.63 -13.13
C SER A 153 -5.84 -19.98 -13.74
N THR A 154 -5.06 -20.76 -13.04
CA THR A 154 -5.10 -22.21 -13.19
C THR A 154 -6.51 -22.62 -12.80
N LYS A 155 -7.36 -22.79 -13.83
CA LYS A 155 -8.59 -23.54 -13.72
C LYS A 155 -8.23 -24.97 -13.31
N GLY A 156 -8.34 -25.21 -12.01
CA GLY A 156 -8.52 -26.52 -11.43
C GLY A 156 -9.84 -26.42 -10.66
N GLN A 157 -10.90 -26.98 -11.24
CA GLN A 157 -12.19 -27.13 -10.59
C GLN A 157 -12.02 -27.88 -9.29
N VAL A 158 -12.34 -27.24 -8.18
CA VAL A 158 -13.02 -27.90 -7.04
C VAL A 158 -13.91 -26.83 -6.39
N SER A 159 -15.21 -27.14 -6.37
CA SER A 159 -16.24 -26.40 -5.66
C SER A 159 -15.94 -26.23 -4.17
N GLY A 160 -16.09 -25.00 -3.69
CA GLY A 160 -16.02 -24.66 -2.28
C GLY A 160 -16.12 -23.14 -2.11
N ASN A 161 -17.31 -22.63 -1.88
CA ASN A 161 -17.60 -21.23 -1.58
C ASN A 161 -16.86 -20.77 -0.33
N HIS A 162 -15.81 -19.98 -0.48
CA HIS A 162 -15.43 -18.99 0.52
C HIS A 162 -14.92 -17.76 -0.26
N ALA A 163 -15.61 -16.63 -0.06
CA ALA A 163 -15.17 -15.32 -0.54
C ALA A 163 -13.77 -15.05 0.04
N LYS A 164 -12.75 -15.02 -0.83
CA LYS A 164 -11.40 -14.61 -0.45
C LYS A 164 -11.41 -13.09 -0.29
N ASP A 165 -11.35 -12.62 0.94
CA ASP A 165 -10.92 -11.26 1.24
C ASP A 165 -9.52 -11.09 0.63
N LYS A 166 -9.43 -10.25 -0.41
CA LYS A 166 -8.16 -9.95 -1.06
C LYS A 166 -7.40 -8.96 -0.19
N THR A 167 -6.31 -9.41 0.41
CA THR A 167 -5.38 -8.59 1.19
C THR A 167 -4.07 -8.42 0.42
N PRO A 168 -4.04 -7.62 -0.68
CA PRO A 168 -2.88 -7.56 -1.58
C PRO A 168 -1.61 -7.05 -0.88
N THR A 169 -1.74 -6.15 0.09
CA THR A 169 -0.61 -5.63 0.87
C THR A 169 -0.04 -6.70 1.80
N LEU A 170 -0.91 -7.50 2.41
CA LEU A 170 -0.49 -8.62 3.26
C LEU A 170 0.16 -9.72 2.43
N ASP A 171 -0.41 -10.04 1.28
CA ASP A 171 0.09 -11.07 0.35
C ASP A 171 1.48 -10.72 -0.22
N SER A 172 1.81 -9.44 -0.37
CA SER A 172 3.12 -8.99 -0.86
C SER A 172 4.21 -8.99 0.20
N LEU A 173 3.84 -8.84 1.48
CA LEU A 173 4.76 -8.70 2.61
C LEU A 173 4.80 -9.94 3.52
N SER A 174 3.88 -10.89 3.31
CA SER A 174 3.75 -12.08 4.14
C SER A 174 3.93 -13.37 3.33
N ARG A 175 4.18 -14.44 4.05
CA ARG A 175 4.29 -15.78 3.52
C ARG A 175 3.02 -16.54 3.88
N ASP A 176 2.24 -16.98 2.89
CA ASP A 176 1.06 -17.82 3.13
C ASP A 176 1.48 -19.22 3.56
N LEU A 177 1.52 -19.42 4.89
CA LEU A 177 1.91 -20.70 5.48
C LEU A 177 0.86 -21.79 5.22
N THR A 178 -0.42 -21.43 5.05
CA THR A 178 -1.46 -22.40 4.74
C THR A 178 -1.35 -22.91 3.31
N ALA A 179 -0.96 -22.04 2.38
CA ALA A 179 -0.65 -22.45 1.01
C ALA A 179 0.59 -23.35 0.95
N LEU A 180 1.64 -23.07 1.73
CA LEU A 180 2.84 -23.91 1.83
C LEU A 180 2.54 -25.26 2.48
N ALA A 181 1.68 -25.29 3.50
CA ALA A 181 1.22 -26.52 4.13
C ALA A 181 0.47 -27.44 3.14
N ARG A 182 -0.44 -26.87 2.33
CA ARG A 182 -1.16 -27.60 1.28
C ARG A 182 -0.22 -28.17 0.21
N GLN A 183 0.91 -27.51 -0.03
CA GLN A 183 1.93 -27.96 -0.98
C GLN A 183 2.94 -28.96 -0.39
N GLY A 184 2.81 -29.30 0.90
CA GLY A 184 3.75 -30.18 1.61
C GLY A 184 5.16 -29.60 1.74
N LYS A 185 5.30 -28.26 1.70
CA LYS A 185 6.59 -27.57 1.73
C LYS A 185 7.00 -27.10 3.14
N LEU A 186 6.23 -27.44 4.16
CA LEU A 186 6.57 -27.16 5.54
C LEU A 186 7.13 -28.40 6.20
N ASP A 187 8.18 -28.23 6.99
CA ASP A 187 8.76 -29.31 7.77
C ASP A 187 7.76 -29.83 8.84
N PRO A 188 7.74 -31.12 9.13
CA PRO A 188 6.88 -31.66 10.17
C PRO A 188 7.26 -31.14 11.56
N VAL A 189 6.28 -30.59 12.27
CA VAL A 189 6.52 -30.03 13.61
C VAL A 189 6.40 -31.14 14.66
N ILE A 190 7.52 -31.48 15.26
CA ILE A 190 7.63 -32.55 16.27
C ILE A 190 7.75 -31.93 17.68
N GLY A 191 7.01 -32.46 18.62
CA GLY A 191 7.15 -32.13 20.04
C GLY A 191 6.55 -30.80 20.50
N ARG A 192 5.76 -30.09 19.65
CA ARG A 192 5.13 -28.79 19.95
C ARG A 192 3.60 -28.85 19.99
N ASN A 193 3.04 -30.00 20.27
CA ASN A 193 1.59 -30.23 20.19
C ASN A 193 0.80 -29.39 21.20
N GLU A 194 1.36 -29.17 22.40
CA GLU A 194 0.67 -28.39 23.45
C GLU A 194 0.64 -26.90 23.10
N GLU A 195 1.74 -26.35 22.62
CA GLU A 195 1.84 -24.94 22.24
C GLU A 195 0.93 -24.62 21.05
N VAL A 196 0.92 -25.49 20.03
CA VAL A 196 0.01 -25.36 18.88
C VAL A 196 -1.45 -25.44 19.34
N ARG A 197 -1.80 -26.40 20.21
CA ARG A 197 -3.15 -26.53 20.76
C ARG A 197 -3.58 -25.28 21.54
N ARG A 198 -2.66 -24.74 22.34
CA ARG A 198 -2.91 -23.52 23.12
C ARG A 198 -3.12 -22.32 22.23
N MET A 199 -2.36 -22.22 21.12
CA MET A 199 -2.52 -21.16 20.11
C MET A 199 -3.89 -21.25 19.43
N ILE A 200 -4.33 -22.46 19.03
CA ILE A 200 -5.66 -22.73 18.49
C ILE A 200 -6.74 -22.25 19.46
N GLN A 201 -6.63 -22.59 20.75
CA GLN A 201 -7.60 -22.17 21.77
C GLN A 201 -7.67 -20.63 21.91
N VAL A 202 -6.55 -19.92 21.74
CA VAL A 202 -6.54 -18.44 21.81
C VAL A 202 -7.17 -17.84 20.56
N ILE A 203 -6.83 -18.33 19.38
CA ILE A 203 -7.34 -17.82 18.09
C ILE A 203 -8.86 -18.07 17.97
N SER A 204 -9.35 -19.21 18.48
CA SER A 204 -10.78 -19.55 18.45
C SER A 204 -11.64 -18.78 19.47
N ARG A 205 -11.07 -17.86 20.26
CA ARG A 205 -11.84 -17.01 21.16
C ARG A 205 -12.60 -15.95 20.40
N ARG A 206 -13.79 -15.61 20.85
CA ARG A 206 -14.64 -14.57 20.28
C ARG A 206 -14.05 -13.15 20.49
N THR A 207 -13.26 -12.97 21.55
CA THR A 207 -12.56 -11.72 21.89
C THR A 207 -11.18 -12.07 22.45
N LYS A 208 -10.19 -11.16 22.32
CA LYS A 208 -8.78 -11.36 22.73
C LYS A 208 -8.15 -12.59 22.06
N ASN A 209 -8.36 -12.73 20.76
CA ASN A 209 -7.89 -13.83 19.92
C ASN A 209 -6.51 -13.61 19.27
N ASN A 210 -5.72 -12.65 19.76
CA ASN A 210 -4.39 -12.35 19.27
C ASN A 210 -3.32 -13.04 20.15
N PRO A 211 -2.80 -14.23 19.77
CA PRO A 211 -1.73 -14.88 20.51
C PRO A 211 -0.39 -14.18 20.27
N VAL A 212 0.43 -14.09 21.31
CA VAL A 212 1.80 -13.61 21.24
C VAL A 212 2.73 -14.73 21.68
N LEU A 213 3.70 -15.10 20.82
CA LEU A 213 4.73 -16.09 21.13
C LEU A 213 5.97 -15.38 21.68
N VAL A 214 6.26 -15.63 22.95
CA VAL A 214 7.43 -15.07 23.65
C VAL A 214 8.45 -16.19 23.89
N GLY A 215 9.73 -15.90 23.65
CA GLY A 215 10.84 -16.84 23.89
C GLY A 215 12.13 -16.35 23.27
N GLU A 216 13.25 -16.97 23.63
CA GLU A 216 14.58 -16.63 23.11
C GLU A 216 14.68 -16.90 21.58
N PRO A 217 15.62 -16.26 20.87
CA PRO A 217 15.91 -16.61 19.48
C PRO A 217 16.25 -18.11 19.34
N GLY A 218 15.72 -18.74 18.27
CA GLY A 218 16.05 -20.14 17.96
C GLY A 218 15.19 -21.21 18.67
N VAL A 219 14.33 -20.88 19.64
CA VAL A 219 13.52 -21.86 20.39
C VAL A 219 12.35 -22.46 19.59
N GLY A 220 12.21 -22.16 18.29
CA GLY A 220 11.21 -22.76 17.42
C GLY A 220 9.84 -22.05 17.41
N LYS A 221 9.78 -20.73 17.67
CA LYS A 221 8.53 -19.95 17.59
C LYS A 221 7.86 -20.05 16.22
N THR A 222 8.64 -20.00 15.14
CA THR A 222 8.17 -20.14 13.77
C THR A 222 7.58 -21.51 13.50
N ALA A 223 8.20 -22.57 14.03
CA ALA A 223 7.72 -23.95 13.90
C ALA A 223 6.32 -24.13 14.50
N ILE A 224 6.00 -23.42 15.59
CA ILE A 224 4.66 -23.47 16.20
C ILE A 224 3.60 -22.89 15.24
N VAL A 225 3.94 -21.79 14.55
CA VAL A 225 3.04 -21.16 13.56
C VAL A 225 2.88 -22.04 12.31
N GLU A 226 3.95 -22.69 11.87
CA GLU A 226 3.93 -23.66 10.76
C GLU A 226 3.10 -24.89 11.13
N GLY A 227 3.22 -25.40 12.36
CA GLY A 227 2.39 -26.49 12.86
C GLY A 227 0.91 -26.13 12.96
N LEU A 228 0.58 -24.88 13.30
CA LEU A 228 -0.79 -24.39 13.25
C LEU A 228 -1.32 -24.42 11.81
N ALA A 229 -0.53 -23.92 10.83
CA ALA A 229 -0.94 -23.90 9.43
C ALA A 229 -1.18 -25.31 8.88
N GLN A 230 -0.37 -26.31 9.28
CA GLN A 230 -0.57 -27.72 8.92
C GLN A 230 -1.87 -28.26 9.48
N ARG A 231 -2.20 -27.98 10.75
CA ARG A 231 -3.47 -28.44 11.37
C ARG A 231 -4.69 -27.75 10.77
N MET A 232 -4.58 -26.47 10.38
CA MET A 232 -5.65 -25.78 9.66
C MET A 232 -5.94 -26.44 8.31
N VAL A 233 -4.92 -26.84 7.58
CA VAL A 233 -5.06 -27.54 6.29
C VAL A 233 -5.65 -28.95 6.46
N ASN A 234 -5.30 -29.62 7.54
CA ASN A 234 -5.82 -30.98 7.88
C ASN A 234 -7.24 -30.97 8.47
N GLY A 235 -7.83 -29.79 8.71
CA GLY A 235 -9.15 -29.71 9.33
C GLY A 235 -9.17 -30.03 10.84
N GLU A 236 -8.03 -29.94 11.50
CA GLU A 236 -7.87 -30.22 12.94
C GLU A 236 -8.11 -28.97 13.82
N VAL A 237 -8.68 -27.90 13.25
CA VAL A 237 -8.99 -26.64 13.95
C VAL A 237 -10.50 -26.47 13.98
N PRO A 238 -11.10 -25.99 15.10
CA PRO A 238 -12.53 -25.63 15.14
C PRO A 238 -12.84 -24.51 14.13
N GLU A 239 -14.00 -24.59 13.48
CA GLU A 239 -14.53 -23.54 12.60
C GLU A 239 -14.86 -22.25 13.35
#